data_43ff10d60e4534ca523ccda8f1f32d55
#
_entry.id   43ff10d60e4534ca523ccda8f1f32d55
#
_cell.length_a   1.000
_cell.length_b   1.000
_cell.length_c   1.000
_cell.angle_alpha   90.00
_cell.angle_beta   90.00
_cell.angle_gamma   90.00
#
_symmetry.space_group_name_H-M   'P 1'
#
loop_
_entity.id
_entity.type
_entity.pdbx_description
1 polymer ?
#
loop_
_entity_poly.entity_id
_entity_poly.type
_entity_poly.pdbx_seq_one_letter_code
_entity_poly.pdbx_strand_id
1 'polypeptide(L)'
;MEVTMAGRSEGLPLESLWEAPEPPTAPVDRRGGPLPPALAARYPGELIVALHEERPTIVANMVSSLDGVAALAPGESNTGGGEISGFSEADRFMMALLRGLADVVVVGAGAVRVGHRHVWTAAHVQPALADTFAAWRAEMWLAPQPTVIVVSASGNLDPTHAGLNAPGVPVIVATTPTGAERLAQLPLGPNVRVATVGTGKHVPAGALLEVIHALGGRLALCEGGPHLFGELLRARLVDELFLTVAPQVVGRDDTAHRLGLVEGTSFGEGQGRWAGLSSVRRAGDDLFLRYRFAE
;
A
#
# COMPACT_ATOMS: atom_id res chain seq x y z
N MET A 1 -18.45 10.49 -27.55
CA MET A 1 -17.62 11.34 -26.68
C MET A 1 -16.59 10.40 -26.05
N GLU A 2 -15.43 10.34 -26.67
CA GLU A 2 -14.33 9.50 -26.20
C GLU A 2 -13.82 10.11 -24.89
N VAL A 3 -14.07 9.43 -23.76
CA VAL A 3 -13.51 9.84 -22.47
C VAL A 3 -12.03 9.48 -22.51
N THR A 4 -11.20 10.46 -22.86
CA THR A 4 -9.75 10.31 -22.85
C THR A 4 -9.32 9.99 -21.40
N MET A 5 -8.80 8.81 -21.16
CA MET A 5 -8.42 8.28 -19.84
C MET A 5 -7.22 9.03 -19.20
N ALA A 6 -6.47 9.81 -19.97
CA ALA A 6 -5.37 10.61 -19.47
C ALA A 6 -5.87 11.95 -18.92
N GLY A 7 -5.58 12.24 -17.65
CA GLY A 7 -5.81 13.55 -17.02
C GLY A 7 -7.06 13.69 -16.13
N ARG A 8 -7.74 12.61 -15.75
CA ARG A 8 -9.01 12.69 -15.00
C ARG A 8 -8.97 13.44 -13.66
N SER A 9 -7.83 13.56 -13.03
CA SER A 9 -7.69 14.25 -11.73
C SER A 9 -6.39 15.06 -11.63
N GLU A 10 -5.80 15.43 -12.78
CA GLU A 10 -4.52 16.13 -12.81
C GLU A 10 -4.62 17.47 -12.09
N GLY A 11 -3.78 17.67 -11.07
CA GLY A 11 -3.74 18.90 -10.27
C GLY A 11 -4.94 19.14 -9.36
N LEU A 12 -5.97 18.27 -9.35
CA LEU A 12 -7.14 18.47 -8.51
C LEU A 12 -6.80 18.16 -7.03
N PRO A 13 -7.29 19.00 -6.09
CA PRO A 13 -7.17 18.70 -4.68
C PRO A 13 -8.11 17.55 -4.28
N LEU A 14 -7.72 16.83 -3.24
CA LEU A 14 -8.56 15.84 -2.56
C LEU A 14 -9.57 16.58 -1.67
N GLU A 15 -10.67 17.03 -2.25
CA GLU A 15 -11.73 17.76 -1.56
C GLU A 15 -12.31 16.91 -0.41
N SER A 16 -12.33 17.46 0.82
CA SER A 16 -12.96 16.80 1.96
C SER A 16 -14.47 16.90 1.83
N LEU A 17 -15.15 15.76 1.77
CA LEU A 17 -16.62 15.70 1.78
C LEU A 17 -17.17 15.41 3.16
N TRP A 18 -16.43 14.64 3.96
CA TRP A 18 -16.81 14.30 5.31
C TRP A 18 -15.61 13.79 6.10
N GLU A 19 -15.56 14.13 7.39
CA GLU A 19 -14.57 13.60 8.34
C GLU A 19 -15.27 13.24 9.65
N ALA A 20 -14.92 12.09 10.22
CA ALA A 20 -15.42 11.71 11.53
C ALA A 20 -14.92 12.69 12.59
N PRO A 21 -15.73 13.01 13.61
CA PRO A 21 -15.23 13.74 14.75
C PRO A 21 -14.08 12.99 15.41
N GLU A 22 -13.08 13.74 15.87
CA GLU A 22 -11.98 13.11 16.61
C GLU A 22 -12.53 12.33 17.81
N PRO A 23 -11.99 11.11 18.07
CA PRO A 23 -12.38 10.37 19.25
C PRO A 23 -12.03 11.19 20.52
N PRO A 24 -12.84 11.12 21.59
CA PRO A 24 -12.63 11.90 22.81
C PRO A 24 -11.29 11.64 23.49
N THR A 25 -10.66 10.52 23.20
CA THR A 25 -9.30 10.17 23.63
C THR A 25 -8.40 10.10 22.39
N ALA A 26 -7.64 11.18 22.15
CA ALA A 26 -6.62 11.12 21.10
C ALA A 26 -5.57 10.05 21.47
N PRO A 27 -5.13 9.22 20.51
CA PRO A 27 -4.06 8.28 20.75
C PRO A 27 -2.81 9.02 21.24
N VAL A 28 -2.13 8.44 22.23
CA VAL A 28 -0.94 9.02 22.87
C VAL A 28 0.21 9.17 21.85
N ASP A 29 0.28 8.26 20.88
CA ASP A 29 1.29 8.27 19.83
C ASP A 29 0.66 8.30 18.44
N ARG A 30 1.24 9.13 17.56
CA ARG A 30 0.71 9.37 16.22
C ARG A 30 1.83 9.74 15.24
N ARG A 31 1.61 9.42 13.97
CA ARG A 31 2.46 9.82 12.87
C ARG A 31 1.72 10.78 11.95
N GLY A 32 2.41 11.82 11.47
CA GLY A 32 1.86 12.85 10.63
C GLY A 32 1.39 14.08 11.38
N GLY A 33 0.52 14.88 10.78
CA GLY A 33 0.05 16.17 11.27
C GLY A 33 -0.25 17.12 10.12
N PRO A 34 -0.08 18.44 10.32
CA PRO A 34 -0.16 19.42 9.25
C PRO A 34 0.84 19.10 8.14
N LEU A 35 0.39 19.20 6.91
CA LEU A 35 1.21 18.89 5.74
C LEU A 35 2.02 20.12 5.30
N PRO A 36 3.21 19.94 4.71
CA PRO A 36 3.92 21.01 4.00
C PRO A 36 3.02 21.69 2.98
N PRO A 37 3.18 23.01 2.71
CA PRO A 37 2.26 23.78 1.88
C PRO A 37 1.98 23.16 0.50
N ALA A 38 3.00 22.61 -0.16
CA ALA A 38 2.85 21.97 -1.47
C ALA A 38 2.00 20.69 -1.43
N LEU A 39 2.01 19.95 -0.30
CA LEU A 39 1.17 18.77 -0.09
C LEU A 39 -0.23 19.19 0.39
N ALA A 40 -0.31 20.18 1.30
CA ALA A 40 -1.57 20.72 1.80
C ALA A 40 -2.45 21.34 0.70
N ALA A 41 -1.85 21.91 -0.33
CA ALA A 41 -2.57 22.42 -1.50
C ALA A 41 -3.39 21.32 -2.21
N ARG A 42 -2.97 20.06 -2.09
CA ARG A 42 -3.62 18.92 -2.74
C ARG A 42 -4.37 18.02 -1.76
N TYR A 43 -4.00 18.02 -0.50
CA TYR A 43 -4.70 17.33 0.60
C TYR A 43 -5.01 18.35 1.70
N PRO A 44 -6.14 19.06 1.62
CA PRO A 44 -6.54 20.02 2.64
C PRO A 44 -6.75 19.33 3.99
N GLY A 45 -6.24 19.95 5.05
CA GLY A 45 -6.34 19.42 6.42
C GLY A 45 -5.09 18.64 6.84
N GLU A 46 -5.24 17.83 7.87
CA GLU A 46 -4.17 17.05 8.46
C GLU A 46 -4.24 15.58 8.01
N LEU A 47 -3.08 14.95 7.91
CA LEU A 47 -3.01 13.50 7.73
C LEU A 47 -2.30 12.90 8.95
N ILE A 48 -3.09 12.27 9.82
CA ILE A 48 -2.63 11.68 11.08
C ILE A 48 -3.01 10.20 11.11
N VAL A 49 -2.06 9.35 11.48
CA VAL A 49 -2.26 7.92 11.75
C VAL A 49 -1.93 7.66 13.21
N ALA A 50 -2.86 7.03 13.93
CA ALA A 50 -2.62 6.55 15.29
C ALA A 50 -1.63 5.39 15.28
N LEU A 51 -0.68 5.39 16.19
CA LEU A 51 0.31 4.30 16.30
C LEU A 51 0.01 3.45 17.53
N HIS A 52 0.13 2.13 17.38
CA HIS A 52 0.15 1.22 18.52
C HIS A 52 1.45 1.36 19.31
N GLU A 53 1.36 1.17 20.62
CA GLU A 53 2.52 1.19 21.51
C GLU A 53 3.34 -0.09 21.41
N GLU A 54 2.67 -1.24 21.31
CA GLU A 54 3.29 -2.56 21.45
C GLU A 54 3.59 -3.27 20.13
N ARG A 55 3.00 -2.82 19.02
CA ARG A 55 3.19 -3.44 17.70
C ARG A 55 3.24 -2.39 16.58
N PRO A 56 3.82 -2.72 15.42
CA PRO A 56 3.65 -1.89 14.24
C PRO A 56 2.18 -1.67 13.89
N THR A 57 1.83 -0.44 13.56
CA THR A 57 0.52 -0.09 12.97
C THR A 57 0.56 -0.41 11.49
N ILE A 58 -0.46 -1.11 10.98
CA ILE A 58 -0.58 -1.44 9.56
C ILE A 58 -1.71 -0.65 8.93
N VAL A 59 -1.34 0.21 8.00
CA VAL A 59 -2.25 0.92 7.10
C VAL A 59 -2.25 0.24 5.75
N ALA A 60 -3.41 -0.08 5.20
CA ALA A 60 -3.54 -0.59 3.84
C ALA A 60 -3.94 0.55 2.88
N ASN A 61 -3.35 0.57 1.70
CA ASN A 61 -3.74 1.43 0.58
C ASN A 61 -4.14 0.58 -0.61
N MET A 62 -5.39 0.68 -1.02
CA MET A 62 -5.98 -0.16 -2.06
C MET A 62 -6.81 0.70 -3.02
N VAL A 63 -6.96 0.19 -4.23
CA VAL A 63 -7.89 0.75 -5.22
C VAL A 63 -8.87 -0.32 -5.68
N SER A 64 -10.09 0.08 -5.96
CA SER A 64 -11.08 -0.79 -6.59
C SER A 64 -11.94 -0.05 -7.61
N SER A 65 -12.47 -0.80 -8.58
CA SER A 65 -13.59 -0.39 -9.41
C SER A 65 -14.91 -0.33 -8.62
N LEU A 66 -15.97 0.21 -9.20
CA LEU A 66 -17.31 0.26 -8.58
C LEU A 66 -17.87 -1.13 -8.28
N ASP A 67 -17.50 -2.14 -9.07
CA ASP A 67 -17.90 -3.53 -8.88
C ASP A 67 -16.88 -4.36 -8.07
N GLY A 68 -15.92 -3.69 -7.41
CA GLY A 68 -15.00 -4.27 -6.44
C GLY A 68 -13.82 -5.04 -7.03
N VAL A 69 -13.47 -4.85 -8.31
CA VAL A 69 -12.24 -5.38 -8.89
C VAL A 69 -11.06 -4.53 -8.46
N ALA A 70 -10.02 -5.15 -7.89
CA ALA A 70 -8.82 -4.48 -7.40
C ALA A 70 -7.56 -4.80 -8.23
N ALA A 71 -7.58 -5.88 -9.01
CA ALA A 71 -6.49 -6.22 -9.90
C ALA A 71 -6.98 -7.01 -11.11
N LEU A 72 -6.39 -6.74 -12.27
CA LEU A 72 -6.58 -7.51 -13.50
C LEU A 72 -5.73 -8.79 -13.48
N ALA A 73 -6.07 -9.74 -14.36
CA ALA A 73 -5.29 -10.97 -14.49
C ALA A 73 -3.85 -10.71 -14.94
N PRO A 74 -2.90 -11.60 -14.58
CA PRO A 74 -1.56 -11.56 -15.16
C PRO A 74 -1.62 -11.63 -16.69
N GLY A 75 -0.97 -10.68 -17.36
CA GLY A 75 -1.02 -10.51 -18.81
C GLY A 75 -2.07 -9.53 -19.32
N GLU A 76 -3.11 -9.20 -18.53
CA GLU A 76 -4.05 -8.11 -18.80
C GLU A 76 -3.56 -6.77 -18.23
N SER A 77 -2.63 -6.81 -17.28
CA SER A 77 -2.08 -5.62 -16.61
C SER A 77 -0.56 -5.65 -16.58
N ASN A 78 0.05 -4.50 -16.81
CA ASN A 78 1.47 -4.25 -16.63
C ASN A 78 1.75 -3.26 -15.49
N THR A 79 0.72 -2.74 -14.80
CA THR A 79 0.85 -1.68 -13.79
C THR A 79 0.15 -2.00 -12.46
N GLY A 80 -0.47 -3.17 -12.33
CA GLY A 80 -1.22 -3.55 -11.13
C GLY A 80 -2.50 -2.75 -10.97
N GLY A 81 -2.58 -1.84 -9.97
CA GLY A 81 -3.76 -1.03 -9.71
C GLY A 81 -3.95 0.17 -10.65
N GLY A 82 -2.97 0.49 -11.50
CA GLY A 82 -3.02 1.66 -12.37
C GLY A 82 -4.19 1.63 -13.35
N GLU A 83 -4.46 0.48 -13.97
CA GLU A 83 -5.60 0.30 -14.88
C GLU A 83 -6.94 0.42 -14.13
N ILE A 84 -6.98 -0.02 -12.87
CA ILE A 84 -8.19 0.10 -12.04
C ILE A 84 -8.45 1.56 -11.67
N SER A 85 -7.41 2.32 -11.27
CA SER A 85 -7.56 3.75 -10.99
C SER A 85 -7.71 4.60 -12.24
N GLY A 86 -7.57 4.03 -13.45
CA GLY A 86 -7.49 4.80 -14.69
C GLY A 86 -6.31 5.75 -14.72
N PHE A 87 -5.21 5.37 -14.07
CA PHE A 87 -3.99 6.16 -13.89
C PHE A 87 -4.24 7.51 -13.19
N SER A 88 -5.23 7.54 -12.28
CA SER A 88 -5.59 8.73 -11.50
C SER A 88 -4.37 9.36 -10.85
N GLU A 89 -4.15 10.63 -11.09
CA GLU A 89 -3.05 11.38 -10.48
C GLU A 89 -3.31 11.62 -8.99
N ALA A 90 -4.58 11.78 -8.59
CA ALA A 90 -4.98 11.90 -7.20
C ALA A 90 -4.74 10.59 -6.41
N ASP A 91 -4.98 9.42 -7.03
CA ASP A 91 -4.66 8.12 -6.44
C ASP A 91 -3.14 7.97 -6.24
N ARG A 92 -2.34 8.32 -7.24
CA ARG A 92 -0.87 8.34 -7.11
C ARG A 92 -0.39 9.34 -6.06
N PHE A 93 -1.06 10.47 -5.91
CA PHE A 93 -0.72 11.44 -4.88
C PHE A 93 -1.07 10.91 -3.48
N MET A 94 -2.23 10.26 -3.29
CA MET A 94 -2.58 9.60 -2.03
C MET A 94 -1.56 8.51 -1.66
N MET A 95 -1.16 7.70 -2.64
CA MET A 95 -0.09 6.71 -2.48
C MET A 95 1.23 7.36 -2.03
N ALA A 96 1.62 8.49 -2.64
CA ALA A 96 2.83 9.21 -2.26
C ALA A 96 2.77 9.75 -0.82
N LEU A 97 1.62 10.29 -0.40
CA LEU A 97 1.41 10.76 0.98
C LEU A 97 1.61 9.62 1.99
N LEU A 98 1.01 8.46 1.74
CA LEU A 98 1.12 7.32 2.64
C LEU A 98 2.54 6.74 2.68
N ARG A 99 3.23 6.67 1.54
CA ARG A 99 4.67 6.31 1.47
C ARG A 99 5.55 7.33 2.20
N GLY A 100 5.17 8.61 2.16
CA GLY A 100 5.84 9.68 2.90
C GLY A 100 5.77 9.47 4.42
N LEU A 101 4.69 8.91 4.95
CA LEU A 101 4.49 8.64 6.38
C LEU A 101 5.12 7.33 6.85
N ALA A 102 5.23 6.34 5.97
CA ALA A 102 5.59 4.97 6.34
C ALA A 102 7.08 4.79 6.67
N ASP A 103 7.37 3.96 7.67
CA ASP A 103 8.71 3.41 7.90
C ASP A 103 8.99 2.28 6.91
N VAL A 104 7.95 1.51 6.60
CA VAL A 104 8.01 0.30 5.78
C VAL A 104 6.86 0.28 4.78
N VAL A 105 7.15 -0.10 3.53
CA VAL A 105 6.12 -0.42 2.51
C VAL A 105 6.14 -1.92 2.27
N VAL A 106 5.00 -2.57 2.43
CA VAL A 106 4.84 -4.02 2.28
C VAL A 106 4.06 -4.33 1.02
N VAL A 107 4.62 -5.16 0.16
CA VAL A 107 4.01 -5.56 -1.11
C VAL A 107 4.10 -7.07 -1.31
N GLY A 108 3.11 -7.63 -1.98
CA GLY A 108 3.15 -9.04 -2.40
C GLY A 108 4.00 -9.23 -3.67
N ALA A 109 4.54 -10.42 -3.86
CA ALA A 109 5.30 -10.78 -5.06
C ALA A 109 4.52 -10.58 -6.38
N GLY A 110 3.17 -10.55 -6.32
CA GLY A 110 2.33 -10.19 -7.45
C GLY A 110 2.63 -8.80 -8.00
N ALA A 111 2.80 -7.80 -7.13
CA ALA A 111 3.13 -6.44 -7.52
C ALA A 111 4.50 -6.34 -8.22
N VAL A 112 5.49 -7.14 -7.76
CA VAL A 112 6.81 -7.22 -8.39
C VAL A 112 6.74 -7.85 -9.78
N ARG A 113 5.80 -8.75 -10.04
CA ARG A 113 5.66 -9.41 -11.34
C ARG A 113 5.01 -8.53 -12.42
N VAL A 114 4.17 -7.56 -12.03
CA VAL A 114 3.45 -6.72 -13.01
C VAL A 114 4.10 -5.38 -13.26
N GLY A 115 4.75 -4.78 -12.30
CA GLY A 115 5.27 -3.41 -12.40
C GLY A 115 6.78 -3.31 -12.57
N HIS A 116 7.41 -3.89 -13.60
CA HIS A 116 8.88 -4.00 -13.74
C HIS A 116 9.69 -2.72 -13.48
N ARG A 117 9.11 -1.55 -13.72
CA ARG A 117 9.75 -0.23 -13.51
C ARG A 117 9.32 0.45 -12.22
N HIS A 118 8.40 -0.15 -11.46
CA HIS A 118 7.86 0.48 -10.27
C HIS A 118 8.85 0.47 -9.12
N VAL A 119 8.93 1.61 -8.41
CA VAL A 119 9.71 1.77 -7.18
C VAL A 119 8.75 2.29 -6.09
N TRP A 120 8.73 1.65 -4.94
CA TRP A 120 7.78 1.95 -3.87
C TRP A 120 8.24 3.13 -2.99
N THR A 121 8.45 4.29 -3.62
CA THR A 121 8.79 5.56 -2.95
C THR A 121 7.82 6.65 -3.34
N ALA A 122 7.68 7.69 -2.51
CA ALA A 122 6.87 8.86 -2.84
C ALA A 122 7.40 9.58 -4.09
N ALA A 123 8.72 9.72 -4.20
CA ALA A 123 9.39 10.38 -5.32
C ALA A 123 9.15 9.69 -6.67
N HIS A 124 8.95 8.34 -6.68
CA HIS A 124 8.69 7.62 -7.91
C HIS A 124 7.31 7.97 -8.51
N VAL A 125 6.29 8.08 -7.66
CA VAL A 125 4.91 8.34 -8.13
C VAL A 125 4.57 9.82 -8.21
N GLN A 126 5.34 10.68 -7.50
CA GLN A 126 5.22 12.14 -7.52
C GLN A 126 6.61 12.80 -7.65
N PRO A 127 7.28 12.66 -8.81
CA PRO A 127 8.66 13.16 -8.97
C PRO A 127 8.78 14.68 -8.83
N ALA A 128 7.75 15.44 -9.18
CA ALA A 128 7.72 16.90 -9.02
C ALA A 128 7.72 17.35 -7.54
N LEU A 129 7.34 16.46 -6.61
CA LEU A 129 7.27 16.71 -5.17
C LEU A 129 8.35 15.94 -4.38
N ALA A 130 9.35 15.36 -5.07
CA ALA A 130 10.38 14.53 -4.45
C ALA A 130 11.08 15.20 -3.28
N ASP A 131 11.55 16.45 -3.47
CA ASP A 131 12.25 17.22 -2.44
C ASP A 131 11.32 17.56 -1.27
N THR A 132 10.05 17.87 -1.54
CA THR A 132 9.05 18.13 -0.50
C THR A 132 8.83 16.89 0.37
N PHE A 133 8.70 15.70 -0.23
CA PHE A 133 8.56 14.45 0.51
C PHE A 133 9.83 14.12 1.30
N ALA A 134 11.01 14.35 0.76
CA ALA A 134 12.27 14.14 1.45
C ALA A 134 12.40 15.04 2.69
N ALA A 135 12.08 16.33 2.56
CA ALA A 135 12.07 17.27 3.67
C ALA A 135 11.04 16.89 4.74
N TRP A 136 9.83 16.55 4.33
CA TRP A 136 8.76 16.15 5.24
C TRP A 136 9.10 14.87 6.04
N ARG A 137 9.75 13.89 5.40
CA ARG A 137 10.25 12.70 6.09
C ARG A 137 11.32 13.05 7.11
N ALA A 138 12.25 13.96 6.75
CA ALA A 138 13.31 14.43 7.65
C ALA A 138 12.75 15.16 8.89
N GLU A 139 11.71 15.98 8.72
CA GLU A 139 11.01 16.64 9.83
C GLU A 139 10.38 15.63 10.81
N MET A 140 9.94 14.48 10.32
CA MET A 140 9.41 13.39 11.13
C MET A 140 10.50 12.42 11.63
N TRP A 141 11.78 12.71 11.45
CA TRP A 141 12.91 11.84 11.81
C TRP A 141 12.87 10.46 11.16
N LEU A 142 12.29 10.36 9.98
CA LEU A 142 12.22 9.13 9.19
C LEU A 142 13.47 8.96 8.32
N ALA A 143 13.80 7.71 7.98
CA ALA A 143 14.80 7.41 6.96
C ALA A 143 14.43 8.08 5.63
N PRO A 144 15.40 8.46 4.78
CA PRO A 144 15.12 9.13 3.49
C PRO A 144 14.11 8.40 2.61
N GLN A 145 14.15 7.07 2.63
CA GLN A 145 13.19 6.21 1.94
C GLN A 145 12.64 5.15 2.91
N PRO A 146 11.38 4.71 2.74
CA PRO A 146 10.87 3.57 3.50
C PRO A 146 11.62 2.29 3.11
N THR A 147 11.76 1.35 4.04
CA THR A 147 12.20 0.00 3.70
C THR A 147 11.07 -0.72 2.94
N VAL A 148 11.36 -1.33 1.81
CA VAL A 148 10.40 -2.13 1.07
C VAL A 148 10.47 -3.58 1.52
N ILE A 149 9.36 -4.16 1.96
CA ILE A 149 9.26 -5.60 2.23
C ILE A 149 8.46 -6.25 1.10
N VAL A 150 9.11 -7.14 0.36
CA VAL A 150 8.48 -7.97 -0.65
C VAL A 150 8.13 -9.31 -0.03
N VAL A 151 6.84 -9.65 0.05
CA VAL A 151 6.37 -10.92 0.57
C VAL A 151 6.27 -11.94 -0.56
N SER A 152 7.16 -12.93 -0.57
CA SER A 152 7.24 -13.96 -1.62
C SER A 152 7.52 -15.33 -1.04
N ALA A 153 6.50 -16.15 -0.82
CA ALA A 153 6.71 -17.50 -0.27
C ALA A 153 7.61 -18.37 -1.15
N SER A 154 7.53 -18.25 -2.46
CA SER A 154 8.28 -19.08 -3.40
C SER A 154 9.67 -18.53 -3.77
N GLY A 155 9.98 -17.27 -3.43
CA GLY A 155 11.20 -16.60 -3.88
C GLY A 155 11.30 -16.41 -5.39
N ASN A 156 10.20 -16.61 -6.14
CA ASN A 156 10.18 -16.42 -7.61
C ASN A 156 10.02 -14.93 -7.93
N LEU A 157 11.13 -14.23 -8.01
CA LEU A 157 11.23 -12.80 -8.32
C LEU A 157 12.14 -12.59 -9.52
N ASP A 158 11.87 -11.52 -10.27
CA ASP A 158 12.78 -11.04 -11.30
C ASP A 158 13.88 -10.18 -10.63
N PRO A 159 15.15 -10.62 -10.60
CA PRO A 159 16.22 -9.86 -9.96
C PRO A 159 16.53 -8.53 -10.66
N THR A 160 16.04 -8.31 -11.88
CA THR A 160 16.24 -7.07 -12.65
C THR A 160 15.20 -6.01 -12.39
N HIS A 161 14.15 -6.31 -11.57
CA HIS A 161 13.07 -5.39 -11.26
C HIS A 161 13.60 -4.10 -10.65
N ALA A 162 13.14 -2.93 -11.14
CA ALA A 162 13.62 -1.63 -10.70
C ALA A 162 13.45 -1.41 -9.18
N GLY A 163 12.35 -1.87 -8.59
CA GLY A 163 12.09 -1.76 -7.16
C GLY A 163 13.03 -2.58 -6.27
N LEU A 164 13.68 -3.63 -6.81
CA LEU A 164 14.70 -4.39 -6.11
C LEU A 164 16.09 -3.77 -6.24
N ASN A 165 16.30 -2.88 -7.22
CA ASN A 165 17.59 -2.29 -7.56
C ASN A 165 17.63 -0.76 -7.38
N ALA A 166 16.60 -0.16 -6.80
CA ALA A 166 16.52 1.30 -6.65
C ALA A 166 17.61 1.81 -5.68
N PRO A 167 18.46 2.76 -6.10
CA PRO A 167 19.50 3.31 -5.24
C PRO A 167 18.90 3.95 -3.97
N GLY A 168 19.51 3.66 -2.81
CA GLY A 168 19.09 4.22 -1.53
C GLY A 168 17.77 3.68 -0.97
N VAL A 169 17.15 2.68 -1.59
CA VAL A 169 15.95 2.02 -1.10
C VAL A 169 16.32 0.65 -0.51
N PRO A 170 16.26 0.46 0.81
CA PRO A 170 16.48 -0.85 1.41
C PRO A 170 15.33 -1.79 1.05
N VAL A 171 15.66 -3.03 0.70
CA VAL A 171 14.66 -4.07 0.36
C VAL A 171 14.88 -5.30 1.22
N ILE A 172 13.78 -5.84 1.75
CA ILE A 172 13.76 -7.15 2.41
C ILE A 172 12.80 -8.06 1.66
N VAL A 173 13.27 -9.24 1.30
CA VAL A 173 12.39 -10.28 0.79
C VAL A 173 12.03 -11.21 1.94
N ALA A 174 10.80 -11.09 2.46
CA ALA A 174 10.25 -12.00 3.45
C ALA A 174 9.76 -13.26 2.75
N THR A 175 10.36 -14.40 3.08
CA THR A 175 10.17 -15.64 2.33
C THR A 175 10.20 -16.88 3.23
N THR A 176 9.85 -18.03 2.66
CA THR A 176 9.98 -19.35 3.29
C THR A 176 11.40 -19.91 3.12
N PRO A 177 11.79 -20.99 3.83
CA PRO A 177 13.07 -21.66 3.58
C PRO A 177 13.30 -22.04 2.11
N THR A 178 12.30 -22.65 1.47
CA THR A 178 12.37 -22.99 0.03
C THR A 178 12.52 -21.75 -0.86
N GLY A 179 11.83 -20.65 -0.51
CA GLY A 179 11.99 -19.39 -1.22
C GLY A 179 13.38 -18.79 -1.04
N ALA A 180 13.96 -18.89 0.17
CA ALA A 180 15.31 -18.43 0.45
C ALA A 180 16.39 -19.19 -0.35
N GLU A 181 16.25 -20.53 -0.45
CA GLU A 181 17.14 -21.36 -1.30
C GLU A 181 17.12 -20.90 -2.76
N ARG A 182 15.93 -20.57 -3.29
CA ARG A 182 15.81 -20.05 -4.67
C ARG A 182 16.42 -18.67 -4.81
N LEU A 183 16.14 -17.76 -3.85
CA LEU A 183 16.68 -16.40 -3.87
C LEU A 183 18.21 -16.37 -3.78
N ALA A 184 18.81 -17.32 -3.09
CA ALA A 184 20.28 -17.48 -3.01
C ALA A 184 20.95 -17.77 -4.38
N GLN A 185 20.19 -18.21 -5.38
CA GLN A 185 20.66 -18.45 -6.74
C GLN A 185 20.50 -17.23 -7.67
N LEU A 186 19.84 -16.17 -7.18
CA LEU A 186 19.58 -14.97 -7.98
C LEU A 186 20.66 -13.90 -7.73
N PRO A 187 21.05 -13.13 -8.76
CA PRO A 187 21.95 -11.99 -8.61
C PRO A 187 21.24 -10.79 -7.99
N LEU A 188 20.92 -10.87 -6.71
CA LEU A 188 20.26 -9.79 -5.98
C LEU A 188 21.24 -8.66 -5.68
N GLY A 189 20.75 -7.40 -5.75
CA GLY A 189 21.53 -6.22 -5.44
C GLY A 189 21.95 -6.12 -3.96
N PRO A 190 22.95 -5.31 -3.62
CA PRO A 190 23.48 -5.16 -2.25
C PRO A 190 22.49 -4.53 -1.28
N ASN A 191 21.46 -3.86 -1.78
CA ASN A 191 20.36 -3.29 -1.01
C ASN A 191 19.27 -4.30 -0.63
N VAL A 192 19.34 -5.54 -1.16
CA VAL A 192 18.35 -6.61 -0.91
C VAL A 192 18.86 -7.55 0.18
N ARG A 193 18.04 -7.75 1.20
CA ARG A 193 18.25 -8.77 2.24
C ARG A 193 17.13 -9.79 2.19
N VAL A 194 17.44 -11.04 2.49
CA VAL A 194 16.45 -12.12 2.58
C VAL A 194 16.16 -12.42 4.03
N ALA A 195 14.89 -12.33 4.42
CA ALA A 195 14.39 -12.73 5.73
C ALA A 195 13.61 -14.04 5.57
N THR A 196 14.16 -15.14 6.05
CA THR A 196 13.48 -16.43 6.08
C THR A 196 12.55 -16.48 7.27
N VAL A 197 11.24 -16.51 7.01
CA VAL A 197 10.18 -16.44 8.01
C VAL A 197 9.16 -17.56 7.79
N GLY A 198 8.70 -18.13 8.91
CA GLY A 198 7.80 -19.30 8.87
C GLY A 198 8.49 -20.59 8.46
N THR A 199 7.76 -21.68 8.49
CA THR A 199 8.26 -23.05 8.22
C THR A 199 7.48 -23.76 7.12
N GLY A 200 6.50 -23.11 6.54
CA GLY A 200 5.54 -23.71 5.62
C GLY A 200 5.63 -23.19 4.18
N LYS A 201 4.49 -23.26 3.51
CA LYS A 201 4.34 -22.83 2.11
C LYS A 201 3.92 -21.36 1.96
N HIS A 202 3.74 -20.65 3.07
CA HIS A 202 3.32 -19.24 3.08
C HIS A 202 4.11 -18.47 4.15
N VAL A 203 4.15 -17.16 4.01
CA VAL A 203 4.72 -16.23 4.99
C VAL A 203 3.60 -15.83 5.94
N PRO A 204 3.64 -16.24 7.22
CA PRO A 204 2.58 -15.89 8.17
C PRO A 204 2.55 -14.37 8.44
N ALA A 205 1.35 -13.80 8.58
CA ALA A 205 1.20 -12.38 8.87
C ALA A 205 1.88 -11.96 10.19
N GLY A 206 1.85 -12.80 11.24
CA GLY A 206 2.56 -12.55 12.49
C GLY A 206 4.08 -12.46 12.31
N ALA A 207 4.67 -13.37 11.52
CA ALA A 207 6.11 -13.32 11.22
C ALA A 207 6.49 -12.06 10.42
N LEU A 208 5.59 -11.54 9.60
CA LEU A 208 5.79 -10.25 8.92
C LEU A 208 5.86 -9.09 9.92
N LEU A 209 5.00 -9.08 10.95
CA LEU A 209 5.07 -8.09 12.03
C LEU A 209 6.42 -8.14 12.75
N GLU A 210 6.95 -9.32 13.03
CA GLU A 210 8.25 -9.48 13.67
C GLU A 210 9.38 -8.88 12.82
N VAL A 211 9.33 -9.07 11.49
CA VAL A 211 10.28 -8.45 10.57
C VAL A 211 10.17 -6.92 10.63
N ILE A 212 8.97 -6.36 10.58
CA ILE A 212 8.74 -4.91 10.66
C ILE A 212 9.25 -4.35 12.00
N HIS A 213 8.93 -5.03 13.10
CA HIS A 213 9.36 -4.64 14.43
C HIS A 213 10.90 -4.67 14.59
N ALA A 214 11.56 -5.70 14.08
CA ALA A 214 13.02 -5.83 14.09
C ALA A 214 13.74 -4.73 13.29
N LEU A 215 13.06 -4.09 12.35
CA LEU A 215 13.54 -2.90 11.63
C LEU A 215 13.34 -1.60 12.39
N GLY A 216 12.70 -1.62 13.56
CA GLY A 216 12.26 -0.43 14.28
C GLY A 216 11.07 0.28 13.60
N GLY A 217 10.41 -0.38 12.65
CA GLY A 217 9.26 0.17 11.94
C GLY A 217 8.03 0.25 12.83
N ARG A 218 7.44 1.43 12.93
CA ARG A 218 6.22 1.69 13.72
C ARG A 218 4.99 1.81 12.83
N LEU A 219 5.14 2.30 11.61
CA LEU A 219 4.08 2.44 10.62
C LEU A 219 4.46 1.67 9.35
N ALA A 220 3.69 0.63 9.05
CA ALA A 220 3.81 -0.14 7.83
C ALA A 220 2.64 0.16 6.89
N LEU A 221 2.95 0.47 5.64
CA LEU A 221 2.00 0.67 4.56
C LEU A 221 1.91 -0.61 3.73
N CYS A 222 0.77 -1.29 3.77
CA CYS A 222 0.47 -2.42 2.88
C CYS A 222 -0.15 -1.91 1.56
N GLU A 223 0.57 -2.09 0.46
CA GLU A 223 0.05 -1.79 -0.88
C GLU A 223 -0.36 -3.05 -1.66
N GLY A 224 -0.73 -4.06 -0.96
CA GLY A 224 -1.34 -5.26 -1.50
C GLY A 224 -0.33 -6.22 -2.16
N GLY A 225 -0.73 -7.18 -3.06
CA GLY A 225 -2.05 -7.40 -3.63
C GLY A 225 -3.10 -8.03 -2.71
N PRO A 226 -4.25 -8.36 -3.33
CA PRO A 226 -5.43 -8.84 -2.61
C PRO A 226 -5.23 -10.05 -1.69
N HIS A 227 -4.34 -10.96 -2.02
CA HIS A 227 -4.00 -12.12 -1.17
C HIS A 227 -3.26 -11.70 0.12
N LEU A 228 -2.29 -10.78 0.01
CA LEU A 228 -1.58 -10.26 1.18
C LEU A 228 -2.51 -9.46 2.08
N PHE A 229 -3.34 -8.61 1.48
CA PHE A 229 -4.34 -7.84 2.22
C PHE A 229 -5.34 -8.76 2.93
N GLY A 230 -5.83 -9.81 2.24
CA GLY A 230 -6.70 -10.82 2.83
C GLY A 230 -6.08 -11.56 4.02
N GLU A 231 -4.80 -11.92 3.92
CA GLU A 231 -4.06 -12.58 5.01
C GLU A 231 -3.91 -11.65 6.24
N LEU A 232 -3.57 -10.38 6.03
CA LEU A 232 -3.48 -9.38 7.10
C LEU A 232 -4.83 -9.12 7.77
N LEU A 233 -5.92 -9.03 6.99
CA LEU A 233 -7.29 -8.90 7.51
C LEU A 233 -7.71 -10.12 8.33
N ARG A 234 -7.41 -11.34 7.84
CA ARG A 234 -7.69 -12.58 8.55
C ARG A 234 -6.98 -12.64 9.89
N ALA A 235 -5.74 -12.16 9.92
CA ALA A 235 -4.92 -12.08 11.13
C ALA A 235 -5.29 -10.91 12.07
N ARG A 236 -6.26 -10.06 11.72
CA ARG A 236 -6.67 -8.85 12.46
C ARG A 236 -5.55 -7.83 12.64
N LEU A 237 -4.69 -7.69 11.63
CA LEU A 237 -3.52 -6.83 11.72
C LEU A 237 -3.65 -5.50 10.96
N VAL A 238 -4.71 -5.34 10.16
CA VAL A 238 -4.96 -4.06 9.47
C VAL A 238 -5.69 -3.12 10.41
N ASP A 239 -5.12 -1.96 10.65
CA ASP A 239 -5.66 -0.91 11.52
C ASP A 239 -6.49 0.09 10.73
N GLU A 240 -5.98 0.52 9.58
CA GLU A 240 -6.68 1.46 8.71
C GLU A 240 -6.62 1.01 7.24
N LEU A 241 -7.66 1.34 6.50
CA LEU A 241 -7.75 1.16 5.06
C LEU A 241 -7.99 2.51 4.39
N PHE A 242 -7.11 2.90 3.50
CA PHE A 242 -7.32 3.92 2.50
C PHE A 242 -7.74 3.22 1.21
N LEU A 243 -8.94 3.51 0.73
CA LEU A 243 -9.53 2.89 -0.43
C LEU A 243 -9.90 3.95 -1.46
N THR A 244 -9.24 3.91 -2.61
CA THR A 244 -9.68 4.65 -3.79
C THR A 244 -10.76 3.84 -4.51
N VAL A 245 -11.93 4.43 -4.70
CA VAL A 245 -13.00 3.87 -5.54
C VAL A 245 -13.00 4.60 -6.86
N ALA A 246 -12.51 3.92 -7.89
CA ALA A 246 -12.47 4.44 -9.25
C ALA A 246 -13.86 4.33 -9.93
N PRO A 247 -14.30 5.36 -10.68
CA PRO A 247 -15.65 5.40 -11.26
C PRO A 247 -15.75 4.57 -12.55
N GLN A 248 -15.30 3.31 -12.49
CA GLN A 248 -15.42 2.36 -13.59
C GLN A 248 -16.03 1.03 -13.13
N VAL A 249 -16.66 0.34 -14.06
CA VAL A 249 -17.10 -1.03 -13.93
C VAL A 249 -16.20 -1.90 -14.81
N VAL A 250 -15.56 -2.88 -14.22
CA VAL A 250 -14.60 -3.76 -14.93
C VAL A 250 -15.26 -5.09 -15.33
N GLY A 251 -16.18 -5.58 -14.50
CA GLY A 251 -16.87 -6.87 -14.67
C GLY A 251 -15.99 -8.05 -14.31
N ARG A 252 -16.61 -9.21 -14.17
CA ARG A 252 -15.97 -10.51 -13.96
C ARG A 252 -16.75 -11.56 -14.73
N ASP A 253 -16.03 -12.50 -15.34
CA ASP A 253 -16.61 -13.68 -15.96
C ASP A 253 -15.71 -14.90 -15.70
N ASP A 254 -16.11 -16.05 -16.18
CA ASP A 254 -15.38 -17.30 -15.98
C ASP A 254 -14.06 -17.38 -16.80
N THR A 255 -13.83 -16.44 -17.70
CA THR A 255 -12.66 -16.42 -18.59
C THR A 255 -11.57 -15.47 -18.11
N ALA A 256 -11.93 -14.43 -17.36
CA ALA A 256 -11.03 -13.39 -16.87
C ALA A 256 -10.86 -13.50 -15.34
N HIS A 257 -9.68 -13.94 -14.90
CA HIS A 257 -9.37 -14.08 -13.48
C HIS A 257 -9.03 -12.71 -12.86
N ARG A 258 -10.06 -11.90 -12.60
CA ARG A 258 -9.96 -10.59 -11.96
C ARG A 258 -10.13 -10.72 -10.47
N LEU A 259 -9.21 -10.10 -9.72
CA LEU A 259 -9.16 -10.21 -8.27
C LEU A 259 -10.01 -9.10 -7.61
N GLY A 260 -10.71 -9.47 -6.55
CA GLY A 260 -11.35 -8.51 -5.65
C GLY A 260 -10.36 -7.90 -4.67
N LEU A 261 -10.85 -7.06 -3.76
CA LEU A 261 -10.01 -6.47 -2.70
C LEU A 261 -9.37 -7.52 -1.80
N VAL A 262 -10.07 -8.62 -1.54
CA VAL A 262 -9.66 -9.69 -0.63
C VAL A 262 -9.71 -11.01 -1.36
N GLU A 263 -8.57 -11.71 -1.41
CA GLU A 263 -8.43 -13.01 -2.05
C GLU A 263 -7.78 -14.02 -1.10
N GLY A 264 -8.10 -15.30 -1.33
CA GLY A 264 -7.54 -16.40 -0.52
C GLY A 264 -8.01 -16.45 0.94
N THR A 265 -8.97 -15.60 1.29
CA THR A 265 -9.56 -15.54 2.63
C THR A 265 -11.08 -15.43 2.51
N SER A 266 -11.79 -16.24 3.27
CA SER A 266 -13.24 -16.18 3.41
C SER A 266 -13.59 -16.06 4.89
N PHE A 267 -14.44 -15.11 5.21
CA PHE A 267 -14.97 -14.94 6.56
C PHE A 267 -16.32 -15.68 6.64
N GLY A 268 -16.51 -16.45 7.71
CA GLY A 268 -17.76 -17.14 7.97
C GLY A 268 -18.93 -16.17 8.19
N GLU A 269 -20.13 -16.70 8.24
CA GLU A 269 -21.35 -15.92 8.52
C GLU A 269 -21.19 -15.16 9.85
N GLY A 270 -21.45 -13.85 9.83
CA GLY A 270 -21.27 -12.97 10.99
C GLY A 270 -19.83 -12.69 11.41
N GLN A 271 -18.83 -13.23 10.70
CA GLN A 271 -17.40 -13.05 11.03
C GLN A 271 -16.70 -12.03 10.13
N GLY A 272 -17.42 -11.33 9.27
CA GLY A 272 -16.88 -10.25 8.44
C GLY A 272 -16.18 -9.19 9.30
N ARG A 273 -15.14 -8.57 8.74
CA ARG A 273 -14.39 -7.51 9.42
C ARG A 273 -15.11 -6.19 9.23
N TRP A 274 -15.64 -5.64 10.31
CA TRP A 274 -16.28 -4.33 10.31
C TRP A 274 -15.24 -3.23 10.54
N ALA A 275 -15.46 -2.09 9.87
CA ALA A 275 -14.64 -0.90 10.04
C ALA A 275 -15.51 0.35 10.12
N GLY A 276 -15.10 1.31 10.93
CA GLY A 276 -15.72 2.63 11.01
C GLY A 276 -15.18 3.55 9.92
N LEU A 277 -16.06 4.26 9.22
CA LEU A 277 -15.67 5.31 8.28
C LEU A 277 -15.00 6.46 9.04
N SER A 278 -13.81 6.90 8.58
CA SER A 278 -13.06 8.00 9.19
C SER A 278 -13.04 9.26 8.33
N SER A 279 -12.98 9.12 7.00
CA SER A 279 -13.13 10.27 6.11
C SER A 279 -13.58 9.85 4.72
N VAL A 280 -14.18 10.80 4.01
CA VAL A 280 -14.51 10.71 2.58
C VAL A 280 -13.93 11.93 1.89
N ARG A 281 -13.13 11.71 0.85
CA ARG A 281 -12.60 12.75 -0.01
C ARG A 281 -12.94 12.45 -1.46
N ARG A 282 -12.86 13.48 -2.32
CA ARG A 282 -13.11 13.38 -3.75
C ARG A 282 -12.04 14.13 -4.53
N ALA A 283 -11.65 13.58 -5.67
CA ALA A 283 -10.94 14.32 -6.71
C ALA A 283 -11.51 13.93 -8.08
N GLY A 284 -12.14 14.86 -8.75
CA GLY A 284 -12.95 14.55 -9.94
C GLY A 284 -14.10 13.60 -9.59
N ASP A 285 -14.12 12.42 -10.21
CA ASP A 285 -15.12 11.38 -9.98
C ASP A 285 -14.60 10.25 -9.08
N ASP A 286 -13.32 10.28 -8.68
CA ASP A 286 -12.73 9.31 -7.77
C ASP A 286 -13.12 9.62 -6.32
N LEU A 287 -13.49 8.59 -5.54
CA LEU A 287 -13.70 8.68 -4.10
C LEU A 287 -12.52 8.09 -3.34
N PHE A 288 -12.13 8.76 -2.28
CA PHE A 288 -11.08 8.34 -1.36
C PHE A 288 -11.68 8.14 0.01
N LEU A 289 -11.80 6.87 0.41
CA LEU A 289 -12.42 6.45 1.65
C LEU A 289 -11.33 6.05 2.65
N ARG A 290 -11.46 6.48 3.90
CA ARG A 290 -10.61 6.03 4.99
C ARG A 290 -11.44 5.32 6.02
N TYR A 291 -11.07 4.10 6.36
CA TYR A 291 -11.73 3.28 7.38
C TYR A 291 -10.76 2.89 8.48
N ARG A 292 -11.27 2.75 9.70
CA ARG A 292 -10.55 2.15 10.83
C ARG A 292 -11.23 0.86 11.23
N PHE A 293 -10.41 -0.19 11.38
CA PHE A 293 -10.88 -1.47 11.89
C PHE A 293 -10.93 -1.43 13.42
N ALA A 294 -11.98 -2.01 13.98
CA ALA A 294 -12.03 -2.27 15.42
C ALA A 294 -11.05 -3.41 15.78
N GLU A 295 -10.45 -3.31 16.95
CA GLU A 295 -9.58 -4.33 17.53
C GLU A 295 -10.28 -5.69 17.71
#